data_9659e99b9e8bc2a27f82220fb916916c
#
_entry.id   9659e99b9e8bc2a27f82220fb916916c
#
_cell.length_a   1.000
_cell.length_b   1.000
_cell.length_c   1.000
_cell.angle_alpha   90.00
_cell.angle_beta   90.00
_cell.angle_gamma   90.00
#
_symmetry.space_group_name_H-M   'P 1'
#
loop_
_entity.id
_entity.type
_entity.pdbx_description
1 polymer ?
#
loop_
_entity_poly.entity_id
_entity_poly.type
_entity_poly.pdbx_seq_one_letter_code
_entity_poly.pdbx_strand_id
1 'polypeptide(L)'
;GEPGTQLTMRTFHVGGTAQIKDDSTIVAPDTGVLKIYNKNLVEDSNKNLIVMGRNIEINLEKENIVFASFKVPYGAKLYIKPDETVKKGQKICDWDPYTVPVIAETSGIANYVDLVEAVTVTDKTDEATGISSKIVLDWRSQSKNLDLKPRITLRDKDDKVVKKADGNEARYYLVPDSVLSVTDGQKISAGDVLARLPKETSKTKDITGGLPRVAELFEARRPKDSAIIAENDGVIEFGKELRGKQ
;
A
#
# COMPACT_ATOMS: atom_id res chain seq x y z
N GLY A 1 14.79 6.04 -34.49
CA GLY A 1 14.34 7.35 -34.95
C GLY A 1 15.46 8.38 -34.85
N GLU A 2 15.43 9.40 -35.66
CA GLU A 2 16.44 10.46 -35.59
C GLU A 2 16.34 11.21 -34.23
N PRO A 3 17.46 11.59 -33.62
CA PRO A 3 17.46 12.31 -32.33
C PRO A 3 16.58 13.56 -32.34
N GLY A 4 16.47 14.24 -33.47
CA GLY A 4 15.68 15.46 -33.63
C GLY A 4 14.18 15.29 -33.43
N THR A 5 13.62 14.08 -33.69
CA THR A 5 12.18 13.80 -33.51
C THR A 5 11.78 13.68 -32.03
N GLN A 6 12.76 13.48 -31.14
CA GLN A 6 12.55 13.34 -29.69
C GLN A 6 12.86 14.64 -28.92
N LEU A 7 13.32 15.68 -29.61
CA LEU A 7 13.73 16.93 -29.01
C LEU A 7 12.59 17.94 -29.05
N THR A 8 12.15 18.37 -27.88
CA THR A 8 11.25 19.52 -27.71
C THR A 8 11.98 20.58 -26.91
N MET A 9 11.76 21.86 -27.26
CA MET A 9 12.29 22.98 -26.46
C MET A 9 11.53 23.20 -25.17
N ARG A 10 10.33 22.61 -25.04
CA ARG A 10 9.50 22.67 -23.83
C ARG A 10 9.71 21.46 -22.94
N THR A 11 9.97 21.70 -21.67
CA THR A 11 9.85 20.69 -20.63
C THR A 11 8.37 20.48 -20.35
N PHE A 12 7.88 19.27 -20.51
CA PHE A 12 6.55 18.88 -20.09
C PHE A 12 6.64 18.42 -18.62
N HIS A 13 6.11 19.22 -17.72
CA HIS A 13 5.96 18.82 -16.32
C HIS A 13 4.68 18.00 -16.17
N VAL A 14 4.72 16.97 -15.36
CA VAL A 14 3.57 16.07 -15.08
C VAL A 14 2.36 16.82 -14.50
N GLY A 15 2.51 18.05 -14.04
CA GLY A 15 1.43 18.90 -13.53
C GLY A 15 0.39 19.40 -14.54
N GLY A 16 0.59 19.18 -15.84
CA GLY A 16 -0.32 19.63 -16.90
C GLY A 16 -1.10 18.52 -17.61
N THR A 17 -0.76 17.27 -17.39
CA THR A 17 -1.48 16.11 -17.92
C THR A 17 -2.50 15.61 -16.90
N ALA A 18 -3.65 15.16 -17.40
CA ALA A 18 -4.78 14.68 -16.64
C ALA A 18 -4.34 13.94 -15.37
N GLN A 19 -4.74 14.44 -14.20
CA GLN A 19 -4.67 13.69 -12.98
C GLN A 19 -5.41 12.38 -13.24
N ILE A 20 -4.69 11.29 -13.31
CA ILE A 20 -5.28 9.97 -13.19
C ILE A 20 -5.87 9.98 -11.78
N LYS A 21 -7.17 10.25 -11.68
CA LYS A 21 -7.89 9.95 -10.46
C LYS A 21 -7.81 8.44 -10.34
N ASP A 22 -6.92 7.97 -9.47
CA ASP A 22 -6.98 6.59 -9.04
C ASP A 22 -8.37 6.40 -8.46
N ASP A 23 -9.19 5.59 -9.14
CA ASP A 23 -10.53 5.27 -8.67
C ASP A 23 -10.39 4.60 -7.30
N SER A 24 -10.69 5.36 -6.25
CA SER A 24 -10.64 4.91 -4.86
C SER A 24 -11.99 4.42 -4.35
N THR A 25 -12.97 4.31 -5.26
CA THR A 25 -14.35 4.00 -4.91
C THR A 25 -14.99 3.13 -5.97
N ILE A 26 -15.70 2.08 -5.56
CA ILE A 26 -16.56 1.29 -6.44
C ILE A 26 -18.01 1.67 -6.19
N VAL A 27 -18.71 2.00 -7.27
CA VAL A 27 -20.13 2.37 -7.29
C VAL A 27 -20.89 1.35 -8.13
N ALA A 28 -22.09 0.98 -7.70
CA ALA A 28 -22.92 0.02 -8.43
C ALA A 28 -23.38 0.61 -9.79
N PRO A 29 -23.09 -0.04 -10.91
CA PRO A 29 -23.51 0.42 -12.24
C PRO A 29 -25.02 0.24 -12.46
N ASP A 30 -25.63 -0.75 -11.83
CA ASP A 30 -27.07 -1.03 -11.87
C ASP A 30 -27.53 -1.71 -10.57
N THR A 31 -28.82 -1.89 -10.40
CA THR A 31 -29.41 -2.56 -9.24
C THR A 31 -29.19 -4.07 -9.32
N GLY A 32 -28.71 -4.66 -8.23
CA GLY A 32 -28.42 -6.10 -8.15
C GLY A 32 -28.18 -6.56 -6.73
N VAL A 33 -27.89 -7.85 -6.54
CA VAL A 33 -27.51 -8.46 -5.27
C VAL A 33 -25.99 -8.57 -5.20
N LEU A 34 -25.42 -8.15 -4.07
CA LEU A 34 -23.99 -8.19 -3.85
C LEU A 34 -23.56 -9.59 -3.39
N LYS A 35 -22.70 -10.27 -4.16
CA LYS A 35 -22.04 -11.52 -3.79
C LYS A 35 -20.56 -11.29 -3.57
N ILE A 36 -20.03 -11.80 -2.46
CA ILE A 36 -18.62 -11.68 -2.11
C ILE A 36 -18.01 -13.06 -2.07
N TYR A 37 -16.93 -13.23 -2.85
CA TYR A 37 -16.14 -14.46 -2.86
C TYR A 37 -14.86 -14.25 -2.02
N ASN A 38 -14.34 -15.35 -1.43
CA ASN A 38 -13.16 -15.33 -0.55
C ASN A 38 -13.32 -14.40 0.67
N LYS A 39 -14.34 -14.65 1.48
CA LYS A 39 -14.78 -13.82 2.63
C LYS A 39 -13.73 -13.76 3.75
N ASN A 40 -12.64 -13.03 3.55
CA ASN A 40 -11.73 -12.64 4.63
C ASN A 40 -12.02 -11.19 4.99
N LEU A 41 -13.00 -10.98 5.87
CA LEU A 41 -13.53 -9.68 6.25
C LEU A 41 -13.47 -9.54 7.77
N VAL A 42 -13.18 -8.35 8.25
CA VAL A 42 -13.22 -7.99 9.67
C VAL A 42 -14.23 -6.86 9.85
N GLU A 43 -15.05 -6.95 10.88
CA GLU A 43 -16.02 -5.90 11.21
C GLU A 43 -15.35 -4.82 12.08
N ASP A 44 -15.45 -3.57 11.64
CA ASP A 44 -15.00 -2.39 12.36
C ASP A 44 -16.01 -2.01 13.48
N SER A 45 -15.58 -1.19 14.43
CA SER A 45 -16.40 -0.63 15.50
C SER A 45 -17.68 0.06 15.01
N ASN A 46 -17.67 0.56 13.79
CA ASN A 46 -18.81 1.19 13.10
C ASN A 46 -19.68 0.21 12.31
N LYS A 47 -19.47 -1.11 12.46
CA LYS A 47 -20.17 -2.17 11.72
C LYS A 47 -19.92 -2.17 10.20
N ASN A 48 -18.88 -1.47 9.74
CA ASN A 48 -18.42 -1.60 8.36
C ASN A 48 -17.53 -2.84 8.24
N LEU A 49 -17.57 -3.48 7.08
CA LEU A 49 -16.71 -4.62 6.79
C LEU A 49 -15.42 -4.14 6.14
N ILE A 50 -14.29 -4.58 6.67
CA ILE A 50 -12.97 -4.25 6.13
C ILE A 50 -12.40 -5.49 5.46
N VAL A 51 -11.88 -5.30 4.25
CA VAL A 51 -11.28 -6.34 3.42
C VAL A 51 -9.88 -6.68 3.92
N MET A 52 -9.69 -7.92 4.38
CA MET A 52 -8.40 -8.45 4.84
C MET A 52 -7.74 -9.38 3.82
N GLY A 53 -8.45 -9.76 2.78
CA GLY A 53 -7.93 -10.61 1.70
C GLY A 53 -7.30 -9.78 0.56
N ARG A 54 -6.27 -10.33 -0.08
CA ARG A 54 -5.63 -9.70 -1.25
C ARG A 54 -6.40 -9.90 -2.56
N ASN A 55 -7.22 -10.95 -2.63
CA ASN A 55 -7.94 -11.37 -3.83
C ASN A 55 -9.43 -11.53 -3.53
N ILE A 56 -10.04 -10.47 -3.01
CA ILE A 56 -11.50 -10.45 -2.82
C ILE A 56 -12.16 -9.96 -4.09
N GLU A 57 -13.11 -10.72 -4.59
CA GLU A 57 -13.95 -10.35 -5.73
C GLU A 57 -15.38 -10.12 -5.26
N ILE A 58 -15.94 -9.04 -5.71
CA ILE A 58 -17.32 -8.65 -5.50
C ILE A 58 -18.04 -8.77 -6.82
N ASN A 59 -19.09 -9.57 -6.85
CA ASN A 59 -19.95 -9.72 -8.01
C ASN A 59 -21.33 -9.11 -7.73
N LEU A 60 -21.85 -8.43 -8.74
CA LEU A 60 -23.23 -7.99 -8.75
C LEU A 60 -24.05 -8.93 -9.62
N GLU A 61 -25.07 -9.53 -9.02
CA GLU A 61 -25.96 -10.50 -9.67
C GLU A 61 -27.37 -9.94 -9.81
N LYS A 62 -27.98 -10.20 -10.96
CA LYS A 62 -29.38 -9.96 -11.22
C LYS A 62 -29.97 -11.23 -11.84
N GLU A 63 -31.02 -11.77 -11.24
CA GLU A 63 -31.65 -13.03 -11.70
C GLU A 63 -30.65 -14.22 -11.80
N ASN A 64 -29.70 -14.31 -10.86
CA ASN A 64 -28.60 -15.29 -10.83
C ASN A 64 -27.58 -15.17 -11.99
N ILE A 65 -27.56 -14.04 -12.71
CA ILE A 65 -26.59 -13.75 -13.74
C ILE A 65 -25.64 -12.63 -13.23
N VAL A 66 -24.34 -12.90 -13.24
CA VAL A 66 -23.33 -11.90 -12.89
C VAL A 66 -23.22 -10.90 -14.04
N PHE A 67 -23.53 -9.64 -13.79
CA PHE A 67 -23.40 -8.57 -14.78
C PHE A 67 -22.22 -7.63 -14.53
N ALA A 68 -21.67 -7.62 -13.33
CA ALA A 68 -20.47 -6.86 -13.01
C ALA A 68 -19.62 -7.59 -11.97
N SER A 69 -18.29 -7.58 -12.14
CA SER A 69 -17.32 -8.13 -11.22
C SER A 69 -16.23 -7.11 -10.94
N PHE A 70 -15.89 -6.94 -9.66
CA PHE A 70 -14.89 -5.97 -9.21
C PHE A 70 -13.89 -6.64 -8.29
N LYS A 71 -12.60 -6.37 -8.50
CA LYS A 71 -11.53 -6.73 -7.57
C LYS A 71 -11.39 -5.65 -6.53
N VAL A 72 -11.43 -6.03 -5.27
CA VAL A 72 -11.33 -5.11 -4.14
C VAL A 72 -9.98 -5.26 -3.46
N PRO A 73 -9.23 -4.17 -3.30
CA PRO A 73 -7.92 -4.20 -2.67
C PRO A 73 -8.03 -4.44 -1.16
N TYR A 74 -6.92 -4.92 -0.59
CA TYR A 74 -6.75 -5.02 0.86
C TYR A 74 -6.94 -3.66 1.55
N GLY A 75 -7.62 -3.66 2.67
CA GLY A 75 -7.90 -2.45 3.46
C GLY A 75 -9.10 -1.64 2.99
N ALA A 76 -9.80 -2.06 1.94
CA ALA A 76 -11.02 -1.39 1.50
C ALA A 76 -12.15 -1.56 2.52
N LYS A 77 -12.93 -0.48 2.69
CA LYS A 77 -14.14 -0.48 3.52
C LYS A 77 -15.36 -0.78 2.65
N LEU A 78 -16.11 -1.80 3.05
CA LEU A 78 -17.38 -2.18 2.45
C LEU A 78 -18.52 -1.59 3.26
N TYR A 79 -19.42 -0.90 2.59
CA TYR A 79 -20.61 -0.28 3.21
C TYR A 79 -21.86 -1.13 3.12
N ILE A 80 -21.79 -2.21 2.36
CA ILE A 80 -22.91 -3.09 2.04
C ILE A 80 -22.53 -4.50 2.44
N LYS A 81 -23.46 -5.20 3.08
CA LYS A 81 -23.23 -6.57 3.51
C LYS A 81 -23.38 -7.55 2.33
N PRO A 82 -22.71 -8.72 2.44
CA PRO A 82 -22.93 -9.80 1.48
C PRO A 82 -24.43 -10.16 1.42
N ASP A 83 -24.90 -10.50 0.22
CA ASP A 83 -26.28 -10.89 -0.09
C ASP A 83 -27.32 -9.77 0.07
N GLU A 84 -26.89 -8.52 0.22
CA GLU A 84 -27.76 -7.34 0.26
C GLU A 84 -27.99 -6.78 -1.14
N THR A 85 -29.19 -6.20 -1.36
CA THR A 85 -29.53 -5.55 -2.62
C THR A 85 -28.95 -4.16 -2.70
N VAL A 86 -28.25 -3.89 -3.78
CA VAL A 86 -27.59 -2.61 -4.08
C VAL A 86 -28.38 -1.87 -5.15
N LYS A 87 -28.57 -0.56 -4.99
CA LYS A 87 -29.21 0.30 -5.99
C LYS A 87 -28.18 0.89 -6.94
N LYS A 88 -28.59 1.20 -8.16
CA LYS A 88 -27.78 1.92 -9.12
C LYS A 88 -27.24 3.22 -8.54
N GLY A 89 -25.91 3.46 -8.69
CA GLY A 89 -25.24 4.65 -8.16
C GLY A 89 -24.90 4.57 -6.66
N GLN A 90 -25.23 3.47 -5.97
CA GLN A 90 -24.87 3.28 -4.56
C GLN A 90 -23.39 2.93 -4.42
N LYS A 91 -22.71 3.59 -3.47
CA LYS A 91 -21.32 3.30 -3.11
C LYS A 91 -21.22 1.94 -2.43
N ILE A 92 -20.42 1.05 -2.99
CA ILE A 92 -20.21 -0.30 -2.47
C ILE A 92 -19.03 -0.31 -1.51
N CYS A 93 -17.88 0.20 -1.96
CA CYS A 93 -16.66 0.25 -1.15
C CYS A 93 -15.81 1.46 -1.52
N ASP A 94 -14.88 1.78 -0.62
CA ASP A 94 -13.79 2.72 -0.89
C ASP A 94 -12.49 2.26 -0.23
N TRP A 95 -11.38 2.83 -0.69
CA TRP A 95 -10.04 2.59 -0.14
C TRP A 95 -9.15 3.79 -0.34
N ASP A 96 -8.04 3.82 0.39
CA ASP A 96 -6.98 4.80 0.18
C ASP A 96 -6.00 4.27 -0.91
N PRO A 97 -5.88 4.93 -2.06
CA PRO A 97 -4.97 4.49 -3.12
C PRO A 97 -3.50 4.78 -2.79
N TYR A 98 -3.22 5.69 -1.85
CA TYR A 98 -1.87 6.19 -1.55
C TYR A 98 -1.17 5.44 -0.43
N THR A 99 -1.92 4.71 0.41
CA THR A 99 -1.35 3.97 1.52
C THR A 99 -1.83 2.52 1.57
N VAL A 100 -1.01 1.65 2.14
CA VAL A 100 -1.40 0.28 2.50
C VAL A 100 -1.55 0.25 4.03
N PRO A 101 -2.77 0.09 4.55
CA PRO A 101 -2.97 0.03 5.99
C PRO A 101 -2.51 -1.31 6.57
N VAL A 102 -1.97 -1.30 7.78
CA VAL A 102 -1.82 -2.48 8.64
C VAL A 102 -3.00 -2.48 9.60
N ILE A 103 -3.89 -3.45 9.49
CA ILE A 103 -5.19 -3.47 10.18
C ILE A 103 -5.18 -4.53 11.27
N ALA A 104 -5.76 -4.19 12.42
CA ALA A 104 -5.95 -5.11 13.53
C ALA A 104 -7.06 -6.13 13.20
N GLU A 105 -6.74 -7.42 13.26
CA GLU A 105 -7.71 -8.51 13.05
C GLU A 105 -8.53 -8.81 14.31
N THR A 106 -8.03 -8.41 15.47
CA THR A 106 -8.62 -8.67 16.78
C THR A 106 -8.49 -7.46 17.69
N SER A 107 -9.30 -7.40 18.72
CA SER A 107 -9.27 -6.32 19.71
C SER A 107 -8.24 -6.62 20.80
N GLY A 108 -7.62 -5.57 21.35
CA GLY A 108 -6.63 -5.69 22.41
C GLY A 108 -6.02 -4.34 22.80
N ILE A 109 -4.96 -4.37 23.57
CA ILE A 109 -4.16 -3.21 23.92
C ILE A 109 -2.88 -3.25 23.10
N ALA A 110 -2.59 -2.17 22.37
CA ALA A 110 -1.37 -2.07 21.58
C ALA A 110 -0.14 -2.04 22.47
N ASN A 111 0.84 -2.85 22.15
CA ASN A 111 2.13 -2.85 22.83
C ASN A 111 3.23 -2.80 21.77
N TYR A 112 4.14 -1.86 21.94
CA TYR A 112 5.28 -1.68 21.05
C TYR A 112 6.40 -2.65 21.43
N VAL A 113 6.92 -3.37 20.44
CA VAL A 113 8.04 -4.28 20.62
C VAL A 113 9.12 -3.93 19.62
N ASP A 114 10.34 -3.77 20.10
CA ASP A 114 11.53 -3.37 19.32
C ASP A 114 11.38 -2.00 18.61
N LEU A 115 10.48 -1.14 19.12
CA LEU A 115 10.28 0.24 18.66
C LEU A 115 11.05 1.19 19.58
N VAL A 116 12.33 1.44 19.27
CA VAL A 116 13.25 2.29 20.02
C VAL A 116 13.39 3.63 19.32
N GLU A 117 13.20 4.73 20.08
CA GLU A 117 13.35 6.08 19.56
C GLU A 117 14.77 6.33 19.04
N ALA A 118 14.88 7.06 17.96
CA ALA A 118 16.11 7.37 17.21
C ALA A 118 16.83 6.17 16.58
N VAL A 119 16.38 4.92 16.82
CA VAL A 119 16.98 3.71 16.22
C VAL A 119 16.03 3.08 15.22
N THR A 120 14.81 2.75 15.65
CA THR A 120 13.78 2.12 14.80
C THR A 120 12.60 3.03 14.51
N VAL A 121 12.39 4.10 15.31
CA VAL A 121 11.30 5.06 15.17
C VAL A 121 11.82 6.48 15.36
N THR A 122 11.30 7.41 14.58
CA THR A 122 11.54 8.85 14.75
C THR A 122 10.22 9.60 14.65
N ASP A 123 10.14 10.73 15.37
CA ASP A 123 9.02 11.66 15.23
C ASP A 123 9.29 12.57 14.01
N LYS A 124 8.36 12.58 13.07
CA LYS A 124 8.36 13.50 11.94
C LYS A 124 7.15 14.41 12.05
N THR A 125 7.42 15.70 12.13
CA THR A 125 6.37 16.71 12.09
C THR A 125 6.14 17.12 10.64
N ASP A 126 4.91 17.03 10.19
CA ASP A 126 4.50 17.56 8.89
C ASP A 126 4.45 19.09 8.98
N GLU A 127 5.31 19.79 8.24
CA GLU A 127 5.40 21.26 8.23
C GLU A 127 4.11 21.93 7.75
N ALA A 128 3.32 21.25 6.92
CA ALA A 128 2.08 21.80 6.38
C ALA A 128 0.90 21.71 7.36
N THR A 129 0.83 20.60 8.13
CA THR A 129 -0.29 20.32 9.04
C THR A 129 0.06 20.53 10.52
N GLY A 130 1.35 20.59 10.86
CA GLY A 130 1.83 20.68 12.24
C GLY A 130 1.62 19.39 13.05
N ILE A 131 1.19 18.30 12.43
CA ILE A 131 0.92 17.03 13.09
C ILE A 131 2.21 16.21 13.16
N SER A 132 2.60 15.81 14.36
CA SER A 132 3.72 14.89 14.57
C SER A 132 3.24 13.45 14.43
N SER A 133 3.92 12.69 13.59
CA SER A 133 3.68 11.27 13.39
C SER A 133 4.95 10.47 13.60
N LYS A 134 4.82 9.28 14.19
CA LYS A 134 5.94 8.36 14.38
C LYS A 134 6.16 7.53 13.11
N ILE A 135 7.37 7.60 12.56
CA ILE A 135 7.76 6.86 11.35
C ILE A 135 8.81 5.83 11.71
N VAL A 136 8.64 4.63 11.16
CA VAL A 136 9.60 3.53 11.32
C VAL A 136 10.79 3.77 10.40
N LEU A 137 11.98 3.83 10.98
CA LEU A 137 13.25 4.00 10.25
C LEU A 137 13.73 2.68 9.64
N ASP A 138 14.59 2.76 8.62
CA ASP A 138 15.33 1.60 8.15
C ASP A 138 16.50 1.27 9.09
N TRP A 139 16.20 0.53 10.16
CA TRP A 139 17.19 0.10 11.17
C TRP A 139 18.24 -0.85 10.62
N ARG A 140 17.97 -1.54 9.52
CA ARG A 140 18.86 -2.51 8.90
C ARG A 140 20.09 -1.87 8.27
N SER A 141 19.94 -0.64 7.79
CA SER A 141 21.05 0.14 7.22
C SER A 141 21.93 0.76 8.29
N GLN A 142 21.37 1.07 9.48
CA GLN A 142 22.06 1.80 10.53
C GLN A 142 22.81 0.90 11.53
N SER A 143 22.34 -0.31 11.77
CA SER A 143 22.88 -1.20 12.81
C SER A 143 22.99 -2.64 12.33
N LYS A 144 24.16 -3.01 11.81
CA LYS A 144 24.44 -4.39 11.34
C LYS A 144 24.37 -5.48 12.40
N ASN A 145 24.36 -5.12 13.68
CA ASN A 145 24.46 -6.06 14.81
C ASN A 145 23.19 -6.19 15.67
N LEU A 146 22.11 -5.48 15.34
CA LEU A 146 20.87 -5.56 16.12
C LEU A 146 19.80 -6.34 15.32
N ASP A 147 19.45 -7.54 15.80
CA ASP A 147 18.35 -8.33 15.24
C ASP A 147 17.00 -7.80 15.79
N LEU A 148 16.74 -6.50 15.53
CA LEU A 148 15.49 -5.86 15.90
C LEU A 148 14.40 -6.22 14.88
N LYS A 149 13.21 -6.52 15.38
CA LYS A 149 12.02 -6.83 14.60
C LYS A 149 10.86 -5.93 15.05
N PRO A 150 10.85 -4.64 14.63
CA PRO A 150 9.82 -3.69 15.01
C PRO A 150 8.44 -4.26 14.70
N ARG A 151 7.59 -4.31 15.73
CA ARG A 151 6.23 -4.84 15.61
C ARG A 151 5.31 -4.27 16.66
N ILE A 152 4.03 -4.27 16.36
CA ILE A 152 2.97 -4.00 17.31
C ILE A 152 2.37 -5.36 17.70
N THR A 153 2.23 -5.61 18.99
CA THR A 153 1.53 -6.78 19.52
C THR A 153 0.26 -6.32 20.21
N LEU A 154 -0.82 -7.08 20.06
CA LEU A 154 -2.03 -6.81 20.82
C LEU A 154 -2.06 -7.71 22.05
N ARG A 155 -2.26 -7.10 23.22
CA ARG A 155 -2.32 -7.78 24.51
C ARG A 155 -3.70 -7.66 25.13
N ASP A 156 -4.03 -8.64 25.95
CA ASP A 156 -5.22 -8.62 26.81
C ASP A 156 -4.92 -7.88 28.12
N LYS A 157 -5.92 -7.76 28.97
CA LYS A 157 -5.82 -7.14 30.31
C LYS A 157 -4.81 -7.85 31.22
N ASP A 158 -4.56 -9.12 30.97
CA ASP A 158 -3.58 -9.95 31.70
C ASP A 158 -2.16 -9.89 31.09
N ASP A 159 -1.89 -8.93 30.21
CA ASP A 159 -0.62 -8.73 29.51
C ASP A 159 -0.18 -9.91 28.62
N LYS A 160 -1.11 -10.80 28.27
CA LYS A 160 -0.86 -11.90 27.35
C LYS A 160 -1.18 -11.48 25.92
N VAL A 161 -0.36 -11.95 24.96
CA VAL A 161 -0.61 -11.69 23.53
C VAL A 161 -1.92 -12.37 23.11
N VAL A 162 -2.82 -11.58 22.54
CA VAL A 162 -4.10 -12.07 22.01
C VAL A 162 -3.87 -12.94 20.78
N LYS A 163 -4.68 -13.98 20.61
CA LYS A 163 -4.66 -14.82 19.41
C LYS A 163 -5.64 -14.31 18.36
N LYS A 164 -5.23 -14.38 17.11
CA LYS A 164 -6.08 -14.11 15.94
C LYS A 164 -7.05 -15.29 15.72
N ALA A 165 -8.00 -15.10 14.81
CA ALA A 165 -8.94 -16.15 14.42
C ALA A 165 -8.26 -17.40 13.82
N ASP A 166 -7.09 -17.25 13.23
CA ASP A 166 -6.26 -18.33 12.68
C ASP A 166 -5.42 -19.09 13.75
N GLY A 167 -5.55 -18.71 15.03
CA GLY A 167 -4.82 -19.28 16.15
C GLY A 167 -3.42 -18.71 16.38
N ASN A 168 -2.91 -17.90 15.47
CA ASN A 168 -1.63 -17.23 15.60
C ASN A 168 -1.70 -16.06 16.57
N GLU A 169 -0.57 -15.68 17.15
CA GLU A 169 -0.50 -14.49 18.00
C GLU A 169 -0.69 -13.21 17.19
N ALA A 170 -1.39 -12.23 17.75
CA ALA A 170 -1.65 -10.93 17.14
C ALA A 170 -0.37 -10.07 17.15
N ARG A 171 0.56 -10.42 16.26
CA ARG A 171 1.83 -9.72 16.02
C ARG A 171 1.82 -9.12 14.63
N TYR A 172 1.99 -7.79 14.55
CA TYR A 172 1.99 -7.03 13.30
C TYR A 172 3.36 -6.42 13.09
N TYR A 173 4.15 -7.03 12.18
CA TYR A 173 5.48 -6.55 11.83
C TYR A 173 5.38 -5.28 11.01
N LEU A 174 6.26 -4.33 11.32
CA LEU A 174 6.33 -3.05 10.65
C LEU A 174 7.46 -3.06 9.62
N VAL A 175 7.21 -2.38 8.53
CA VAL A 175 8.17 -2.19 7.44
C VAL A 175 8.77 -0.78 7.58
N PRO A 176 10.01 -0.53 7.16
CA PRO A 176 10.56 0.81 7.06
C PRO A 176 9.58 1.76 6.33
N ASP A 177 9.59 3.04 6.69
CA ASP A 177 8.70 4.09 6.21
C ASP A 177 7.22 3.95 6.62
N SER A 178 6.87 2.95 7.45
CA SER A 178 5.53 2.85 8.01
C SER A 178 5.26 3.99 9.01
N VAL A 179 4.13 4.66 8.82
CA VAL A 179 3.63 5.70 9.74
C VAL A 179 2.73 5.05 10.77
N LEU A 180 3.06 5.18 12.06
CA LEU A 180 2.26 4.64 13.15
C LEU A 180 0.99 5.48 13.33
N SER A 181 -0.16 4.80 13.44
CA SER A 181 -1.47 5.44 13.65
C SER A 181 -1.98 5.28 15.09
N VAL A 182 -1.31 4.45 15.89
CA VAL A 182 -1.69 4.13 17.28
C VAL A 182 -0.52 4.40 18.21
N THR A 183 -0.83 4.64 19.49
CA THR A 183 0.19 4.83 20.54
C THR A 183 0.33 3.58 21.40
N ASP A 184 1.47 3.45 22.06
CA ASP A 184 1.70 2.36 23.02
C ASP A 184 0.68 2.40 24.17
N GLY A 185 0.14 1.26 24.54
CA GLY A 185 -0.93 1.16 25.58
C GLY A 185 -2.33 1.55 25.10
N GLN A 186 -2.53 1.95 23.85
CA GLN A 186 -3.83 2.31 23.31
C GLN A 186 -4.74 1.09 23.15
N LYS A 187 -6.01 1.25 23.52
CA LYS A 187 -7.04 0.22 23.29
C LYS A 187 -7.42 0.22 21.81
N ILE A 188 -7.30 -0.95 21.18
CA ILE A 188 -7.55 -1.19 19.75
C ILE A 188 -8.75 -2.11 19.60
N SER A 189 -9.61 -1.80 18.65
CA SER A 189 -10.70 -2.66 18.21
C SER A 189 -10.32 -3.40 16.93
N ALA A 190 -10.97 -4.52 16.66
CA ALA A 190 -10.83 -5.18 15.37
C ALA A 190 -11.22 -4.20 14.25
N GLY A 191 -10.46 -4.20 13.13
CA GLY A 191 -10.66 -3.26 12.04
C GLY A 191 -9.90 -1.94 12.15
N ASP A 192 -9.33 -1.61 13.31
CA ASP A 192 -8.56 -0.36 13.45
C ASP A 192 -7.23 -0.43 12.69
N VAL A 193 -6.81 0.72 12.15
CA VAL A 193 -5.52 0.86 11.45
C VAL A 193 -4.40 1.08 12.45
N LEU A 194 -3.46 0.16 12.53
CA LEU A 194 -2.28 0.23 13.41
C LEU A 194 -1.16 1.08 12.82
N ALA A 195 -0.91 0.93 11.53
CA ALA A 195 0.09 1.68 10.80
C ALA A 195 -0.33 1.83 9.33
N ARG A 196 0.25 2.82 8.65
CA ARG A 196 0.07 3.04 7.21
C ARG A 196 1.41 3.03 6.53
N LEU A 197 1.54 2.22 5.49
CA LEU A 197 2.70 2.20 4.62
C LEU A 197 2.38 3.05 3.40
N PRO A 198 3.10 4.17 3.15
CA PRO A 198 2.94 4.91 1.91
C PRO A 198 3.22 3.97 0.73
N LYS A 199 2.29 3.86 -0.21
CA LYS A 199 2.61 3.27 -1.50
C LYS A 199 3.65 4.17 -2.14
N GLU A 200 4.79 3.62 -2.52
CA GLU A 200 5.59 4.26 -3.53
C GLU A 200 4.69 4.36 -4.77
N THR A 201 3.97 5.49 -4.89
CA THR A 201 3.56 5.91 -6.22
C THR A 201 4.84 5.89 -6.99
N SER A 202 4.93 5.04 -8.04
CA SER A 202 6.07 5.09 -8.94
C SER A 202 6.27 6.57 -9.18
N LYS A 203 7.33 7.13 -8.56
CA LYS A 203 7.73 8.51 -8.83
C LYS A 203 7.74 8.51 -10.34
N THR A 204 6.76 9.13 -10.95
CA THR A 204 6.75 9.30 -12.39
C THR A 204 8.10 9.91 -12.63
N LYS A 205 9.06 9.06 -13.06
CA LYS A 205 10.41 9.52 -13.36
C LYS A 205 10.16 10.58 -14.39
N ASP A 206 10.32 11.81 -13.97
CA ASP A 206 10.05 12.96 -14.84
C ASP A 206 10.95 12.73 -16.06
N ILE A 207 10.32 12.41 -17.19
CA ILE A 207 11.05 12.10 -18.40
C ILE A 207 11.77 13.40 -18.75
N THR A 208 13.07 13.40 -18.55
CA THR A 208 13.90 14.58 -18.87
C THR A 208 13.63 14.99 -20.30
N GLY A 209 13.01 16.15 -20.48
CA GLY A 209 12.64 16.71 -21.78
C GLY A 209 13.21 18.11 -21.96
N GLY A 210 12.99 18.71 -23.12
CA GLY A 210 13.44 20.07 -23.43
C GLY A 210 14.95 20.23 -23.52
N LEU A 211 15.45 21.39 -23.19
CA LEU A 211 16.89 21.74 -23.27
C LEU A 211 17.82 20.81 -22.47
N PRO A 212 17.48 20.38 -21.22
CA PRO A 212 18.29 19.41 -20.50
C PRO A 212 18.46 18.08 -21.25
N ARG A 213 17.41 17.59 -21.92
CA ARG A 213 17.50 16.36 -22.72
C ARG A 213 18.36 16.53 -23.96
N VAL A 214 18.29 17.70 -24.59
CA VAL A 214 19.16 18.06 -25.69
C VAL A 214 20.63 17.98 -25.26
N ALA A 215 20.99 18.59 -24.14
CA ALA A 215 22.35 18.56 -23.61
C ALA A 215 22.82 17.13 -23.31
N GLU A 216 22.00 16.31 -22.67
CA GLU A 216 22.32 14.91 -22.36
C GLU A 216 22.62 14.09 -23.63
N LEU A 217 21.84 14.29 -24.71
CA LEU A 217 22.01 13.55 -25.96
C LEU A 217 23.27 14.01 -26.73
N PHE A 218 23.54 15.33 -26.79
CA PHE A 218 24.71 15.85 -27.47
C PHE A 218 26.02 15.59 -26.73
N GLU A 219 25.99 15.56 -25.40
CA GLU A 219 27.14 15.20 -24.56
C GLU A 219 27.31 13.69 -24.38
N ALA A 220 26.41 12.88 -24.95
CA ALA A 220 26.42 11.42 -24.85
C ALA A 220 26.54 10.93 -23.38
N ARG A 221 25.85 11.60 -22.45
CA ARG A 221 25.85 11.22 -21.03
C ARG A 221 25.22 9.84 -20.84
N ARG A 222 25.82 9.02 -19.97
CA ARG A 222 25.24 7.73 -19.62
C ARG A 222 23.90 7.93 -18.92
N PRO A 223 22.84 7.20 -19.32
CA PRO A 223 21.56 7.25 -18.65
C PRO A 223 21.70 6.73 -17.20
N LYS A 224 20.91 7.25 -16.28
CA LYS A 224 20.89 6.80 -14.86
C LYS A 224 20.50 5.31 -14.75
N ASP A 225 19.56 4.88 -15.59
CA ASP A 225 19.11 3.49 -15.69
C ASP A 225 19.35 3.05 -17.14
N SER A 226 20.44 2.34 -17.38
CA SER A 226 20.76 1.82 -18.72
C SER A 226 20.21 0.40 -18.88
N ALA A 227 19.64 0.11 -20.04
CA ALA A 227 19.31 -1.25 -20.42
C ALA A 227 20.58 -2.09 -20.58
N ILE A 228 20.51 -3.37 -20.22
CA ILE A 228 21.55 -4.35 -20.52
C ILE A 228 21.31 -4.83 -21.95
N ILE A 229 22.30 -4.64 -22.81
CA ILE A 229 22.21 -5.02 -24.23
C ILE A 229 23.14 -6.20 -24.44
N ALA A 230 22.66 -7.24 -25.10
CA ALA A 230 23.50 -8.37 -25.53
C ALA A 230 24.43 -7.90 -26.64
N GLU A 231 25.74 -8.15 -26.50
CA GLU A 231 26.76 -7.83 -27.51
C GLU A 231 26.89 -8.92 -28.56
N ASN A 232 26.50 -10.16 -28.22
CA ASN A 232 26.58 -11.32 -29.09
C ASN A 232 25.27 -12.10 -29.07
N ASP A 233 25.02 -12.86 -30.12
CA ASP A 233 23.90 -13.78 -30.20
C ASP A 233 24.08 -14.94 -29.18
N GLY A 234 23.04 -15.31 -28.46
CA GLY A 234 23.11 -16.35 -27.46
C GLY A 234 21.78 -16.66 -26.80
N VAL A 235 21.78 -17.66 -25.94
CA VAL A 235 20.61 -18.03 -25.11
C VAL A 235 20.80 -17.40 -23.75
N ILE A 236 19.77 -16.68 -23.27
CA ILE A 236 19.78 -16.04 -21.94
C ILE A 236 19.48 -17.10 -20.89
N GLU A 237 20.37 -17.22 -19.89
CA GLU A 237 20.19 -18.06 -18.74
C GLU A 237 20.31 -17.22 -17.45
N PHE A 238 19.33 -17.36 -16.55
CA PHE A 238 19.38 -16.65 -15.25
C PHE A 238 20.28 -17.42 -14.28
N GLY A 239 21.31 -16.76 -13.79
CA GLY A 239 22.19 -17.30 -12.77
C GLY A 239 21.51 -17.35 -11.38
N LYS A 240 22.20 -17.94 -10.40
CA LYS A 240 21.73 -17.93 -9.00
C LYS A 240 21.73 -16.52 -8.46
N GLU A 241 20.63 -16.13 -7.78
CA GLU A 241 20.57 -14.86 -7.06
C GLU A 241 21.70 -14.75 -6.04
N LEU A 242 22.64 -13.85 -6.27
CA LEU A 242 23.59 -13.40 -5.27
C LEU A 242 22.98 -12.19 -4.56
N ARG A 243 22.91 -12.22 -3.22
CA ARG A 243 22.33 -11.14 -2.41
C ARG A 243 22.82 -9.77 -2.89
N GLY A 244 21.89 -9.01 -3.52
CA GLY A 244 22.10 -7.61 -3.92
C GLY A 244 22.65 -7.35 -5.33
N LYS A 245 22.85 -8.37 -6.15
CA LYS A 245 23.16 -8.20 -7.60
C LYS A 245 22.48 -9.35 -8.37
N GLN A 246 21.54 -8.98 -9.21
CA GLN A 246 21.10 -9.81 -10.33
C GLN A 246 22.09 -9.72 -11.46
#